data_deaaefe311ed68eba110ca171d67ca04
#
_entry.id   deaaefe311ed68eba110ca171d67ca04
#
_cell.length_a   1.000
_cell.length_b   1.000
_cell.length_c   1.000
_cell.angle_alpha   90.00
_cell.angle_beta   90.00
_cell.angle_gamma   90.00
#
_symmetry.space_group_name_H-M   'P 1'
#
loop_
_entity.id
_entity.type
_entity.pdbx_description
1 polymer ?
#
loop_
_entity_poly.entity_id
_entity_poly.type
_entity_poly.pdbx_seq_one_letter_code
_entity_poly.pdbx_strand_id
1 'polypeptide(L)' 'MTKEDQAYYEQQFQMFLHPGWQHFLGQVQGMIDATDTIKGVSTEDLKYRQGELSIMNWIVGWPEQLKKAYEDLQEFNADI' A
#
# COMPACT_ATOMS: atom_id res chain seq x y z
N MET A 1 -22.37 4.56 -2.01
CA MET A 1 -21.32 4.23 -2.98
C MET A 1 -21.92 4.20 -4.38
N THR A 2 -21.34 4.92 -5.32
CA THR A 2 -21.79 4.93 -6.71
C THR A 2 -21.33 3.67 -7.44
N LYS A 3 -21.92 3.41 -8.63
CA LYS A 3 -21.47 2.30 -9.47
C LYS A 3 -20.02 2.50 -9.92
N GLU A 4 -19.61 3.75 -10.16
CA GLU A 4 -18.23 4.09 -10.54
C GLU A 4 -17.27 3.79 -9.40
N ASP A 5 -17.63 4.15 -8.17
CA ASP A 5 -16.83 3.85 -6.98
C ASP A 5 -16.69 2.35 -6.78
N GLN A 6 -17.79 1.61 -6.93
CA GLN A 6 -17.77 0.16 -6.78
C GLN A 6 -16.88 -0.49 -7.82
N ALA A 7 -16.97 -0.05 -9.08
CA ALA A 7 -16.12 -0.56 -10.15
C ALA A 7 -14.64 -0.29 -9.87
N TYR A 8 -14.32 0.91 -9.35
CA TYR A 8 -12.95 1.27 -8.97
C TYR A 8 -12.39 0.29 -7.93
N TYR A 9 -13.14 0.07 -6.84
CA TYR A 9 -12.68 -0.83 -5.77
C TYR A 9 -12.53 -2.26 -6.25
N GLU A 10 -13.48 -2.75 -7.03
CA GLU A 10 -13.41 -4.11 -7.59
C GLU A 10 -12.19 -4.30 -8.48
N GLN A 11 -11.87 -3.32 -9.32
CA GLN A 11 -10.70 -3.37 -10.19
C GLN A 11 -9.40 -3.38 -9.37
N GLN A 12 -9.34 -2.57 -8.31
CA GLN A 12 -8.16 -2.53 -7.45
C GLN A 12 -7.99 -3.87 -6.72
N PHE A 13 -9.06 -4.43 -6.19
CA PHE A 13 -8.99 -5.72 -5.50
C PHE A 13 -8.56 -6.85 -6.44
N GLN A 14 -9.02 -6.84 -7.69
CA GLN A 14 -8.59 -7.80 -8.69
C GLN A 14 -7.09 -7.67 -8.99
N MET A 15 -6.61 -6.43 -9.09
CA MET A 15 -5.18 -6.17 -9.28
C MET A 15 -4.35 -6.75 -8.14
N PHE A 16 -4.80 -6.56 -6.90
CA PHE A 16 -4.07 -7.05 -5.72
C PHE A 16 -3.99 -8.59 -5.68
N LEU A 17 -4.93 -9.29 -6.32
CA LEU A 17 -4.91 -10.75 -6.41
C LEU A 17 -4.03 -11.27 -7.54
N HIS A 18 -3.60 -10.40 -8.45
CA HIS A 18 -2.80 -10.80 -9.59
C HIS A 18 -1.40 -11.25 -9.15
N PRO A 19 -0.87 -12.36 -9.70
CA PRO A 19 0.49 -12.81 -9.33
C PRO A 19 1.57 -11.77 -9.54
N GLY A 20 1.47 -10.95 -10.59
CA GLY A 20 2.40 -9.86 -10.84
C GLY A 20 2.44 -8.84 -9.70
N TRP A 21 1.30 -8.51 -9.13
CA TRP A 21 1.22 -7.63 -7.96
C TRP A 21 1.91 -8.26 -6.76
N GLN A 22 1.69 -9.55 -6.52
CA GLN A 22 2.32 -10.25 -5.40
C GLN A 22 3.84 -10.27 -5.54
N HIS A 23 4.34 -10.51 -6.76
CA HIS A 23 5.77 -10.46 -7.03
C HIS A 23 6.34 -9.06 -6.79
N PHE A 24 5.62 -8.03 -7.23
CA PHE A 24 6.01 -6.63 -7.02
C PHE A 24 6.09 -6.30 -5.53
N LEU A 25 5.09 -6.69 -4.75
CA LEU A 25 5.11 -6.48 -3.29
C LEU A 25 6.29 -7.17 -2.63
N GLY A 26 6.63 -8.38 -3.08
CA GLY A 26 7.81 -9.10 -2.59
C GLY A 26 9.10 -8.34 -2.86
N GLN A 27 9.23 -7.74 -4.03
CA GLN A 27 10.39 -6.91 -4.38
C GLN A 27 10.45 -5.65 -3.50
N VAL A 28 9.33 -4.98 -3.30
CA VAL A 28 9.26 -3.79 -2.44
C VAL A 28 9.63 -4.15 -1.00
N GLN A 29 9.12 -5.27 -0.48
CA GLN A 29 9.46 -5.73 0.85
C GLN A 29 10.95 -6.01 0.99
N GLY A 30 11.57 -6.61 -0.03
CA GLY A 30 13.02 -6.83 -0.04
C GLY A 30 13.80 -5.53 0.00
N MET A 31 13.32 -4.49 -0.68
CA MET A 31 13.95 -3.15 -0.64
C MET A 31 13.81 -2.51 0.75
N ILE A 32 12.66 -2.66 1.39
CA ILE A 32 12.45 -2.18 2.77
C ILE A 32 13.46 -2.86 3.71
N ASP A 33 13.55 -4.18 3.65
CA ASP A 33 14.43 -4.96 4.52
C ASP A 33 15.90 -4.57 4.31
N ALA A 34 16.32 -4.36 3.05
CA ALA A 34 17.68 -3.94 2.73
C ALA A 34 17.98 -2.53 3.28
N THR A 35 17.00 -1.62 3.21
CA THR A 35 17.16 -0.25 3.70
C THR A 35 17.26 -0.21 5.23
N ASP A 36 16.47 -1.04 5.93
CA ASP A 36 16.47 -1.10 7.39
C ASP A 36 17.79 -1.63 7.96
N THR A 37 18.57 -2.39 7.18
CA THR A 37 19.84 -2.97 7.64
C THR A 37 21.04 -2.06 7.40
N ILE A 38 20.89 -0.92 6.73
CA ILE A 38 21.99 0.00 6.43
C ILE A 38 22.38 0.76 7.70
N LYS A 39 23.67 0.63 8.08
CA LYS A 39 24.27 1.31 9.24
C LYS A 39 25.25 2.39 8.77
N GLY A 40 25.43 3.43 9.59
CA GLY A 40 26.43 4.47 9.34
C GLY A 40 26.03 5.49 8.29
N VAL A 41 24.72 5.67 8.08
CA VAL A 41 24.19 6.64 7.12
C VAL A 41 24.26 8.05 7.71
N SER A 42 24.61 9.04 6.88
CA SER A 42 24.62 10.46 7.29
C SER A 42 23.19 10.95 7.59
N THR A 43 23.08 12.08 8.33
CA THR A 43 21.76 12.62 8.68
C THR A 43 20.93 12.97 7.45
N GLU A 44 21.56 13.52 6.39
CA GLU A 44 20.87 13.85 5.15
C GLU A 44 20.40 12.60 4.42
N ASP A 45 21.27 11.60 4.33
CA ASP A 45 20.93 10.31 3.73
C ASP A 45 19.85 9.59 4.53
N LEU A 46 19.86 9.74 5.85
CA LEU A 46 18.84 9.15 6.71
C LEU A 46 17.46 9.74 6.39
N LYS A 47 17.34 11.04 6.24
CA LYS A 47 16.08 11.69 5.88
C LYS A 47 15.58 11.22 4.51
N TYR A 48 16.48 11.11 3.54
CA TYR A 48 16.14 10.62 2.21
C TYR A 48 15.62 9.18 2.28
N ARG A 49 16.29 8.32 3.04
CA ARG A 49 15.87 6.93 3.19
C ARG A 49 14.57 6.78 3.97
N GLN A 50 14.33 7.67 4.95
CA GLN A 50 13.03 7.70 5.64
C GLN A 50 11.89 8.03 4.68
N GLY A 51 12.11 8.94 3.73
CA GLY A 51 11.15 9.24 2.69
C GLY A 51 10.89 8.04 1.78
N GLU A 52 11.94 7.34 1.36
CA GLU A 52 11.82 6.12 0.56
C GLU A 52 11.03 5.04 1.31
N LEU A 53 11.37 4.81 2.58
CA LEU A 53 10.69 3.83 3.42
C LEU A 53 9.21 4.18 3.60
N SER A 54 8.90 5.46 3.76
CA SER A 54 7.52 5.92 3.91
C SER A 54 6.67 5.55 2.69
N ILE A 55 7.20 5.80 1.49
CA ILE A 55 6.51 5.47 0.24
C ILE A 55 6.37 3.95 0.07
N MET A 56 7.46 3.20 0.33
CA MET A 56 7.43 1.75 0.20
C MET A 56 6.45 1.10 1.18
N ASN A 57 6.41 1.58 2.42
CA ASN A 57 5.45 1.10 3.41
C ASN A 57 4.02 1.44 3.01
N TRP A 58 3.79 2.61 2.39
CA TRP A 58 2.49 2.96 1.87
C TRP A 58 2.04 1.97 0.78
N ILE A 59 2.94 1.62 -0.14
CA ILE A 59 2.63 0.66 -1.21
C ILE A 59 2.27 -0.71 -0.63
N VAL A 60 3.06 -1.20 0.32
CA VAL A 60 2.82 -2.52 0.95
C VAL A 60 1.52 -2.52 1.75
N GLY A 61 1.20 -1.41 2.42
CA GLY A 61 -0.01 -1.28 3.21
C GLY A 61 -1.26 -0.89 2.41
N TRP A 62 -1.12 -0.55 1.14
CA TRP A 62 -2.23 -0.04 0.32
C TRP A 62 -3.40 -1.01 0.22
N PRO A 63 -3.21 -2.31 -0.05
CA PRO A 63 -4.36 -3.23 -0.12
C PRO A 63 -5.21 -3.25 1.15
N GLU A 64 -4.58 -3.23 2.33
CA GLU A 64 -5.31 -3.21 3.59
C GLU A 64 -6.03 -1.89 3.83
N GLN A 65 -5.39 -0.78 3.50
CA GLN A 65 -6.01 0.54 3.62
C GLN A 65 -7.21 0.68 2.70
N LEU A 66 -7.11 0.17 1.47
CA LEU A 66 -8.20 0.23 0.51
C LEU A 66 -9.37 -0.64 0.95
N LYS A 67 -9.08 -1.82 1.49
CA LYS A 67 -10.09 -2.71 2.04
C LYS A 67 -10.85 -2.04 3.18
N LYS A 68 -10.14 -1.39 4.08
CA LYS A 68 -10.75 -0.67 5.20
C LYS A 68 -11.63 0.48 4.71
N ALA A 69 -11.14 1.25 3.75
CA ALA A 69 -11.93 2.35 3.18
C ALA A 69 -13.21 1.84 2.52
N TYR A 70 -13.13 0.72 1.83
CA TYR A 70 -14.29 0.09 1.21
C TYR A 70 -15.32 -0.37 2.25
N GLU A 71 -14.85 -1.01 3.32
CA GLU A 71 -15.72 -1.46 4.41
C GLU A 71 -16.40 -0.29 5.11
N ASP A 72 -15.65 0.79 5.37
CA ASP A 72 -16.19 2.00 6.00
C ASP A 72 -17.28 2.64 5.13
N LEU A 73 -17.09 2.68 3.81
CA LEU A 73 -18.10 3.20 2.89
C LEU A 73 -19.34 2.34 2.86
N GLN A 74 -19.21 1.02 2.94
CA GLN A 74 -20.34 0.11 3.00
C GLN A 74 -21.15 0.29 4.28
N GLU A 75 -20.47 0.44 5.42
CA GLU A 75 -21.14 0.70 6.70
C GLU A 75 -21.90 2.04 6.66
N PHE A 76 -21.28 3.07 6.11
CA PHE A 76 -21.92 4.38 5.98
C PHE A 76 -23.18 4.28 5.13
N ASN A 77 -23.15 3.55 4.02
CA ASN A 77 -24.30 3.38 3.14
C ASN A 77 -25.39 2.51 3.78
N ALA A 78 -25.01 1.58 4.65
CA ALA A 78 -25.95 0.69 5.33
C ALA A 78 -26.80 1.45 6.39
N ASP A 79 -26.26 2.52 6.95
CA ASP A 79 -26.95 3.33 7.96
C ASP A 79 -27.97 4.31 7.36
N ILE A 80 -28.03 4.43 6.06
CA ILE A 80 -28.99 5.26 5.33
C ILE A 80 -30.19 4.42 4.90
#